data_ccb655ac423452368761f2b107749744
#
_entry.id   ccb655ac423452368761f2b107749744
#
_cell.length_a   1.000
_cell.length_b   1.000
_cell.length_c   1.000
_cell.angle_alpha   90.00
_cell.angle_beta   90.00
_cell.angle_gamma   90.00
#
_symmetry.space_group_name_H-M   'P 1'
#
loop_
_entity.id
_entity.type
_entity.pdbx_description
1 polymer ?
#
loop_
_entity_poly.entity_id
_entity_poly.type
_entity_poly.pdbx_seq_one_letter_code
_entity_poly.pdbx_strand_id
1 'polypeptide(L)'
;MQRKLASIQRVKNVVPIYHPADGTLTSLDLILFEDIAWQCVAKRDEFAPGDLAVYIEISSVLPEHPVFEFLRSKKFKVKTVRLCGQLSQGLALPVNVLTEFPGLLKADYAVGDDVTDKIGVTRYEPPVEVKINGGGAYRPFPEFIPKTDELRIQSIPHILNLFEGQGVIATLKHDGTSATYFYDVETDSIRVCSRNTEKMEKDDSVYGQVLDLQPEIEAYCRQFPSYVLQGEITGPGIQKNRMGRKQLRFTAFNIFDRDIADYVPHAFASVHCELYGVPFVEEIEEWDEFSGETVESILKLAEGKYPGTENEREGIVLRLLFEDKFSYEIGSRVSCKAINNRYLESGGE
;
A
#
# COMPACT_ATOMS: atom_id res chain seq x y z
N MET A 1 1.17 0.77 13.44
CA MET A 1 -0.03 1.65 13.56
C MET A 1 -1.08 1.17 12.56
N GLN A 2 -2.33 1.11 12.96
CA GLN A 2 -3.40 0.78 12.02
C GLN A 2 -3.62 1.95 11.05
N ARG A 3 -3.74 1.68 9.75
CA ARG A 3 -3.99 2.70 8.72
C ARG A 3 -5.31 3.41 9.00
N LYS A 4 -5.29 4.74 9.06
CA LYS A 4 -6.50 5.55 9.18
C LYS A 4 -7.24 5.54 7.84
N LEU A 5 -8.36 4.83 7.76
CA LEU A 5 -9.18 4.78 6.55
C LEU A 5 -10.14 5.95 6.45
N ALA A 6 -10.51 6.54 7.59
CA ALA A 6 -11.29 7.77 7.67
C ALA A 6 -10.68 8.69 8.73
N SER A 7 -10.42 9.95 8.37
CA SER A 7 -9.80 10.93 9.26
C SER A 7 -10.38 12.34 9.04
N ILE A 8 -10.26 13.16 10.08
CA ILE A 8 -10.63 14.58 10.00
C ILE A 8 -9.49 15.34 9.31
N GLN A 9 -9.79 16.06 8.27
CA GLN A 9 -8.82 16.85 7.50
C GLN A 9 -9.31 18.29 7.32
N ARG A 10 -8.36 19.23 7.27
CA ARG A 10 -8.69 20.63 6.96
C ARG A 10 -8.56 20.86 5.46
N VAL A 11 -9.58 21.47 4.88
CA VAL A 11 -9.58 21.91 3.48
C VAL A 11 -8.60 23.07 3.33
N LYS A 12 -7.56 22.85 2.52
CA LYS A 12 -6.55 23.87 2.18
C LYS A 12 -7.04 24.79 1.06
N ASN A 13 -7.61 24.18 0.03
CA ASN A 13 -8.03 24.91 -1.17
C ASN A 13 -9.22 24.22 -1.83
N VAL A 14 -10.06 25.01 -2.49
CA VAL A 14 -11.21 24.59 -3.28
C VAL A 14 -11.04 25.16 -4.68
N VAL A 15 -10.90 24.32 -5.69
CA VAL A 15 -10.64 24.74 -7.07
C VAL A 15 -11.83 24.37 -7.95
N PRO A 16 -12.50 25.37 -8.59
CA PRO A 16 -13.58 25.11 -9.52
C PRO A 16 -13.15 24.22 -10.69
N ILE A 17 -13.96 23.23 -11.02
CA ILE A 17 -13.71 22.33 -12.15
C ILE A 17 -14.47 22.80 -13.38
N TYR A 18 -13.75 22.94 -14.50
CA TYR A 18 -14.30 23.24 -15.79
C TYR A 18 -14.34 22.00 -16.68
N HIS A 19 -15.36 21.88 -17.50
CA HIS A 19 -15.51 20.75 -18.40
C HIS A 19 -14.40 20.76 -19.46
N PRO A 20 -13.65 19.66 -19.65
CA PRO A 20 -12.46 19.66 -20.50
C PRO A 20 -12.75 19.87 -21.99
N ALA A 21 -13.99 19.61 -22.44
CA ALA A 21 -14.35 19.71 -23.86
C ALA A 21 -14.73 21.13 -24.30
N ASP A 22 -15.37 21.91 -23.42
CA ASP A 22 -15.96 23.23 -23.80
C ASP A 22 -15.62 24.36 -22.81
N GLY A 23 -14.86 24.06 -21.74
CA GLY A 23 -14.48 25.05 -20.74
C GLY A 23 -15.63 25.55 -19.88
N THR A 24 -16.81 24.94 -19.92
CA THR A 24 -17.94 25.35 -19.09
C THR A 24 -17.71 24.97 -17.63
N LEU A 25 -18.19 25.82 -16.74
CA LEU A 25 -18.12 25.63 -15.31
C LEU A 25 -19.02 24.45 -14.90
N THR A 26 -18.46 23.43 -14.25
CA THR A 26 -19.23 22.26 -13.78
C THR A 26 -19.87 22.51 -12.42
N SER A 27 -20.69 21.58 -11.94
CA SER A 27 -21.25 21.57 -10.58
C SER A 27 -20.30 20.91 -9.56
N LEU A 28 -19.00 20.87 -9.85
CA LEU A 28 -17.99 20.16 -9.06
C LEU A 28 -16.81 21.08 -8.73
N ASP A 29 -16.20 20.83 -7.58
CA ASP A 29 -14.97 21.44 -7.12
C ASP A 29 -13.94 20.39 -6.76
N LEU A 30 -12.65 20.70 -6.95
CA LEU A 30 -11.55 19.91 -6.49
C LEU A 30 -11.13 20.38 -5.09
N ILE A 31 -11.12 19.46 -4.13
CA ILE A 31 -10.78 19.71 -2.74
C ILE A 31 -9.36 19.23 -2.48
N LEU A 32 -8.52 20.12 -1.95
CA LEU A 32 -7.16 19.85 -1.50
C LEU A 32 -7.08 20.02 0.02
N PHE A 33 -6.27 19.23 0.69
CA PHE A 33 -6.11 19.22 2.14
C PHE A 33 -4.76 19.81 2.59
N GLU A 34 -4.65 20.19 3.88
CA GLU A 34 -3.42 20.78 4.44
C GLU A 34 -2.34 19.73 4.71
N ASP A 35 -2.70 18.65 5.45
CA ASP A 35 -1.72 17.71 6.02
C ASP A 35 -1.58 16.42 5.23
N ILE A 36 -2.42 16.22 4.23
CA ILE A 36 -2.36 15.06 3.33
C ILE A 36 -2.32 15.52 1.87
N ALA A 37 -1.64 14.76 1.03
CA ALA A 37 -1.50 15.07 -0.40
C ALA A 37 -2.55 14.37 -1.27
N TRP A 38 -3.67 13.99 -0.67
CA TRP A 38 -4.83 13.48 -1.39
C TRP A 38 -5.68 14.62 -1.95
N GLN A 39 -6.39 14.34 -3.03
CA GLN A 39 -7.38 15.25 -3.60
C GLN A 39 -8.71 14.53 -3.87
N CYS A 40 -9.80 15.22 -3.64
CA CYS A 40 -11.15 14.71 -3.87
C CYS A 40 -11.96 15.67 -4.72
N VAL A 41 -12.89 15.14 -5.51
CA VAL A 41 -13.91 15.93 -6.18
C VAL A 41 -15.18 15.88 -5.33
N ALA A 42 -15.73 17.06 -5.00
CA ALA A 42 -16.96 17.26 -4.25
C ALA A 42 -17.96 18.08 -5.06
N LYS A 43 -19.18 18.23 -4.56
CA LYS A 43 -20.15 19.14 -5.16
C LYS A 43 -19.67 20.58 -4.99
N ARG A 44 -20.04 21.42 -5.95
CA ARG A 44 -19.75 22.85 -5.89
C ARG A 44 -20.36 23.46 -4.65
N ASP A 45 -19.59 24.39 -4.04
CA ASP A 45 -19.98 25.13 -2.83
C ASP A 45 -20.25 24.25 -1.59
N GLU A 46 -19.81 22.97 -1.61
CA GLU A 46 -19.94 22.07 -0.46
C GLU A 46 -18.89 22.35 0.61
N PHE A 47 -17.74 22.90 0.22
CA PHE A 47 -16.63 23.24 1.11
C PHE A 47 -16.06 24.63 0.81
N ALA A 48 -15.49 25.24 1.86
CA ALA A 48 -14.65 26.42 1.77
C ALA A 48 -13.25 26.14 2.36
N PRO A 49 -12.20 26.89 1.95
CA PRO A 49 -10.91 26.82 2.60
C PRO A 49 -11.01 27.06 4.12
N GLY A 50 -10.39 26.20 4.92
CA GLY A 50 -10.45 26.20 6.38
C GLY A 50 -11.50 25.26 6.98
N ASP A 51 -12.46 24.78 6.21
CA ASP A 51 -13.47 23.83 6.69
C ASP A 51 -12.83 22.51 7.13
N LEU A 52 -13.46 21.85 8.09
CA LEU A 52 -13.13 20.46 8.44
C LEU A 52 -13.98 19.50 7.58
N ALA A 53 -13.31 18.49 7.05
CA ALA A 53 -13.91 17.42 6.27
C ALA A 53 -13.59 16.05 6.88
N VAL A 54 -14.51 15.11 6.78
CA VAL A 54 -14.24 13.70 6.92
C VAL A 54 -13.66 13.20 5.60
N TYR A 55 -12.37 12.93 5.57
CA TYR A 55 -11.72 12.32 4.43
C TYR A 55 -11.70 10.80 4.58
N ILE A 56 -12.19 10.09 3.56
CA ILE A 56 -12.20 8.62 3.50
C ILE A 56 -11.29 8.18 2.37
N GLU A 57 -10.26 7.42 2.73
CA GLU A 57 -9.20 7.00 1.81
C GLU A 57 -9.70 5.95 0.79
N ILE A 58 -9.08 5.92 -0.39
CA ILE A 58 -9.34 4.87 -1.39
C ILE A 58 -9.00 3.48 -0.84
N SER A 59 -9.61 2.43 -1.41
CA SER A 59 -9.55 1.04 -0.92
C SER A 59 -10.29 0.84 0.41
N SER A 60 -11.20 1.75 0.74
CA SER A 60 -12.13 1.62 1.87
C SER A 60 -13.48 1.09 1.41
N VAL A 61 -14.17 0.40 2.32
CA VAL A 61 -15.58 0.01 2.20
C VAL A 61 -16.36 0.67 3.32
N LEU A 62 -17.37 1.42 2.95
CA LEU A 62 -18.27 2.08 3.87
C LEU A 62 -19.40 1.14 4.33
N PRO A 63 -19.94 1.31 5.53
CA PRO A 63 -21.10 0.54 5.98
C PRO A 63 -22.34 0.89 5.15
N GLU A 64 -23.30 -0.03 5.08
CA GLU A 64 -24.62 0.24 4.52
C GLU A 64 -25.37 1.20 5.45
N HIS A 65 -25.30 2.49 5.15
CA HIS A 65 -25.93 3.56 5.91
C HIS A 65 -26.58 4.56 4.96
N PRO A 66 -27.72 5.19 5.30
CA PRO A 66 -28.41 6.15 4.41
C PRO A 66 -27.52 7.28 3.87
N VAL A 67 -26.58 7.74 4.68
CA VAL A 67 -25.59 8.77 4.28
C VAL A 67 -24.73 8.34 3.09
N PHE A 68 -24.49 7.04 2.91
CA PHE A 68 -23.65 6.49 1.85
C PHE A 68 -24.42 5.83 0.72
N GLU A 69 -25.73 6.02 0.68
CA GLU A 69 -26.62 5.36 -0.29
C GLU A 69 -26.22 5.64 -1.76
N PHE A 70 -25.63 6.81 -2.02
CA PHE A 70 -25.10 7.16 -3.35
C PHE A 70 -23.97 6.26 -3.85
N LEU A 71 -23.35 5.45 -2.96
CA LEU A 71 -22.32 4.45 -3.31
C LEU A 71 -22.85 3.02 -3.41
N ARG A 72 -24.14 2.77 -3.23
CA ARG A 72 -24.72 1.42 -3.29
C ARG A 72 -24.40 0.70 -4.59
N SER A 73 -24.49 1.37 -5.72
CA SER A 73 -24.15 0.80 -7.04
C SER A 73 -22.69 0.39 -7.16
N LYS A 74 -21.80 0.96 -6.34
CA LYS A 74 -20.38 0.66 -6.25
C LYS A 74 -20.07 -0.28 -5.07
N LYS A 75 -21.10 -0.90 -4.45
CA LYS A 75 -20.96 -1.77 -3.27
C LYS A 75 -20.25 -1.06 -2.12
N PHE A 76 -20.53 0.22 -1.93
CA PHE A 76 -19.95 1.10 -0.90
C PHE A 76 -18.41 1.23 -0.92
N LYS A 77 -17.78 0.92 -2.05
CA LYS A 77 -16.32 1.01 -2.20
C LYS A 77 -15.90 2.41 -2.61
N VAL A 78 -14.90 2.93 -1.92
CA VAL A 78 -14.21 4.18 -2.26
C VAL A 78 -13.02 3.86 -3.16
N LYS A 79 -13.02 4.38 -4.39
CA LYS A 79 -12.00 4.12 -5.41
C LYS A 79 -11.49 5.41 -6.02
N THR A 80 -10.32 5.31 -6.65
CA THR A 80 -9.85 6.34 -7.58
C THR A 80 -10.82 6.44 -8.76
N VAL A 81 -11.30 7.63 -9.05
CA VAL A 81 -12.17 7.92 -10.19
C VAL A 81 -11.74 9.22 -10.87
N ARG A 82 -12.05 9.37 -12.15
CA ARG A 82 -11.86 10.62 -12.87
C ARG A 82 -13.22 11.27 -13.14
N LEU A 83 -13.40 12.51 -12.69
CA LEU A 83 -14.63 13.27 -12.84
C LEU A 83 -14.32 14.60 -13.55
N CYS A 84 -14.96 14.85 -14.68
CA CYS A 84 -14.69 16.03 -15.51
C CYS A 84 -13.19 16.29 -15.74
N GLY A 85 -12.42 15.22 -16.02
CA GLY A 85 -10.98 15.32 -16.25
C GLY A 85 -10.11 15.37 -14.99
N GLN A 86 -10.68 15.60 -13.80
CA GLN A 86 -9.95 15.66 -12.54
C GLN A 86 -9.92 14.31 -11.83
N LEU A 87 -8.76 13.99 -11.29
CA LEU A 87 -8.56 12.78 -10.48
C LEU A 87 -9.15 13.00 -9.09
N SER A 88 -10.03 12.08 -8.65
CA SER A 88 -10.58 12.05 -7.29
C SER A 88 -10.14 10.77 -6.61
N GLN A 89 -9.40 10.90 -5.51
CA GLN A 89 -8.79 9.79 -4.76
C GLN A 89 -9.28 9.81 -3.32
N GLY A 90 -10.43 9.22 -3.08
CA GLY A 90 -11.10 9.23 -1.80
C GLY A 90 -12.47 9.89 -1.88
N LEU A 91 -13.06 10.12 -0.71
CA LEU A 91 -14.34 10.79 -0.52
C LEU A 91 -14.17 11.83 0.58
N ALA A 92 -14.53 13.07 0.28
CA ALA A 92 -14.64 14.15 1.26
C ALA A 92 -16.12 14.36 1.60
N LEU A 93 -16.44 14.39 2.89
CA LEU A 93 -17.78 14.68 3.39
C LEU A 93 -17.70 15.81 4.43
N PRO A 94 -18.69 16.71 4.52
CA PRO A 94 -18.72 17.69 5.59
C PRO A 94 -18.72 17.02 6.97
N VAL A 95 -18.03 17.63 7.94
CA VAL A 95 -17.84 17.04 9.29
C VAL A 95 -19.17 16.77 10.02
N ASN A 96 -20.23 17.49 9.68
CA ASN A 96 -21.57 17.27 10.25
C ASN A 96 -22.16 15.89 9.90
N VAL A 97 -21.62 15.19 8.91
CA VAL A 97 -22.01 13.78 8.61
C VAL A 97 -21.84 12.89 9.82
N LEU A 98 -20.91 13.22 10.71
CA LEU A 98 -20.65 12.43 11.93
C LEU A 98 -21.83 12.45 12.89
N THR A 99 -22.73 13.43 12.81
CA THR A 99 -23.94 13.49 13.65
C THR A 99 -24.93 12.37 13.37
N GLU A 100 -24.83 11.75 12.18
CA GLU A 100 -25.65 10.62 11.79
C GLU A 100 -25.22 9.29 12.46
N PHE A 101 -24.05 9.29 13.14
CA PHE A 101 -23.51 8.10 13.81
C PHE A 101 -23.67 8.20 15.33
N PRO A 102 -24.17 7.13 16.00
CA PRO A 102 -24.37 7.16 17.45
C PRO A 102 -23.10 7.49 18.23
N GLY A 103 -23.21 8.39 19.21
CA GLY A 103 -22.10 8.75 20.08
C GLY A 103 -21.10 9.77 19.51
N LEU A 104 -21.32 10.28 18.30
CA LEU A 104 -20.46 11.28 17.67
C LEU A 104 -21.03 12.72 17.73
N LEU A 105 -22.09 12.93 18.53
CA LEU A 105 -22.72 14.23 18.73
C LEU A 105 -21.77 15.15 19.54
N LYS A 106 -21.32 16.25 18.93
CA LYS A 106 -20.58 17.36 19.54
C LYS A 106 -19.22 17.02 20.17
N ALA A 107 -18.35 16.33 19.47
CA ALA A 107 -16.94 16.34 19.81
C ALA A 107 -16.24 17.51 19.09
N ASP A 108 -15.32 18.19 19.76
CA ASP A 108 -14.36 19.08 19.11
C ASP A 108 -13.37 18.17 18.33
N TYR A 109 -13.60 18.02 17.05
CA TYR A 109 -12.71 17.22 16.21
C TYR A 109 -11.45 18.01 15.87
N ALA A 110 -10.31 17.39 16.07
CA ALA A 110 -9.02 17.90 15.63
C ALA A 110 -8.62 17.34 14.26
N VAL A 111 -7.85 18.11 13.51
CA VAL A 111 -7.23 17.62 12.26
C VAL A 111 -6.34 16.41 12.59
N GLY A 112 -6.46 15.36 11.77
CA GLY A 112 -5.76 14.09 11.97
C GLY A 112 -6.48 13.08 12.88
N ASP A 113 -7.61 13.43 13.49
CA ASP A 113 -8.41 12.49 14.28
C ASP A 113 -8.85 11.30 13.42
N ASP A 114 -8.66 10.08 13.96
CA ASP A 114 -9.12 8.85 13.34
C ASP A 114 -10.59 8.60 13.68
N VAL A 115 -11.42 8.52 12.65
CA VAL A 115 -12.85 8.23 12.75
C VAL A 115 -13.23 6.92 12.06
N THR A 116 -12.25 6.10 11.68
CA THR A 116 -12.42 4.84 10.96
C THR A 116 -13.45 3.92 11.64
N ASP A 117 -13.18 3.53 12.88
CA ASP A 117 -14.04 2.62 13.65
C ASP A 117 -15.38 3.28 14.02
N LYS A 118 -15.35 4.59 14.26
CA LYS A 118 -16.53 5.35 14.65
C LYS A 118 -17.60 5.39 13.55
N ILE A 119 -17.17 5.43 12.30
CA ILE A 119 -18.05 5.39 11.12
C ILE A 119 -18.32 3.94 10.69
N GLY A 120 -17.47 2.99 11.09
CA GLY A 120 -17.52 1.60 10.65
C GLY A 120 -16.90 1.38 9.26
N VAL A 121 -15.90 2.20 8.91
CA VAL A 121 -15.15 2.03 7.66
C VAL A 121 -14.22 0.83 7.78
N THR A 122 -14.22 -0.04 6.77
CA THR A 122 -13.34 -1.21 6.71
C THR A 122 -12.42 -1.13 5.49
N ARG A 123 -11.31 -1.85 5.53
CA ARG A 123 -10.44 -1.99 4.37
C ARG A 123 -11.10 -2.94 3.36
N TYR A 124 -11.07 -2.54 2.09
CA TYR A 124 -11.41 -3.48 1.02
C TYR A 124 -10.29 -4.53 0.92
N GLU A 125 -10.67 -5.77 1.16
CA GLU A 125 -9.84 -6.93 0.84
C GLU A 125 -10.50 -7.65 -0.33
N PRO A 126 -9.79 -7.79 -1.47
CA PRO A 126 -10.30 -8.61 -2.56
C PRO A 126 -10.64 -10.00 -2.01
N PRO A 127 -11.74 -10.64 -2.45
CA PRO A 127 -11.98 -12.02 -2.11
C PRO A 127 -10.73 -12.82 -2.50
N VAL A 128 -10.06 -13.39 -1.51
CA VAL A 128 -9.03 -14.38 -1.78
C VAL A 128 -9.79 -15.54 -2.40
N GLU A 129 -9.64 -15.75 -3.71
CA GLU A 129 -10.02 -17.02 -4.33
C GLU A 129 -9.04 -18.08 -3.78
N VAL A 130 -9.25 -18.44 -2.53
CA VAL A 130 -8.61 -19.61 -1.95
C VAL A 130 -9.28 -20.79 -2.65
N LYS A 131 -8.71 -21.26 -3.74
CA LYS A 131 -8.92 -22.64 -4.14
C LYS A 131 -8.31 -23.47 -3.01
N ILE A 132 -9.12 -23.77 -2.01
CA ILE A 132 -8.83 -24.73 -0.94
C ILE A 132 -8.81 -26.12 -1.59
N ASN A 133 -7.79 -26.37 -2.39
CA ASN A 133 -7.43 -27.72 -2.80
C ASN A 133 -6.29 -28.15 -1.88
N GLY A 134 -6.65 -28.69 -0.73
CA GLY A 134 -5.70 -29.20 0.26
C GLY A 134 -6.06 -28.69 1.65
N GLY A 135 -6.56 -29.57 2.52
CA GLY A 135 -6.94 -29.27 3.90
C GLY A 135 -5.76 -29.02 4.83
N GLY A 136 -4.82 -28.14 4.44
CA GLY A 136 -3.70 -27.72 5.29
C GLY A 136 -4.18 -26.87 6.47
N ALA A 137 -3.67 -27.11 7.67
CA ALA A 137 -3.94 -26.28 8.83
C ALA A 137 -3.26 -24.89 8.63
N TYR A 138 -4.00 -23.82 8.95
CA TYR A 138 -3.49 -22.45 8.94
C TYR A 138 -3.33 -21.95 10.38
N ARG A 139 -2.29 -21.16 10.62
CA ARG A 139 -2.11 -20.39 11.86
C ARG A 139 -2.17 -18.89 11.55
N PRO A 140 -2.43 -18.04 12.54
CA PRO A 140 -2.20 -16.60 12.39
C PRO A 140 -0.76 -16.34 11.94
N PHE A 141 -0.57 -15.23 11.24
CA PHE A 141 0.78 -14.76 10.87
C PHE A 141 1.62 -14.59 12.16
N PRO A 142 2.89 -15.04 12.19
CA PRO A 142 3.73 -14.99 13.39
C PRO A 142 3.88 -13.55 13.92
N GLU A 143 3.65 -13.34 15.21
CA GLU A 143 3.71 -12.02 15.84
C GLU A 143 5.13 -11.44 15.90
N PHE A 144 6.15 -12.30 15.86
CA PHE A 144 7.56 -11.89 15.89
C PHE A 144 8.10 -11.41 14.52
N ILE A 145 7.30 -11.49 13.46
CA ILE A 145 7.65 -11.00 12.13
C ILE A 145 6.76 -9.80 11.82
N PRO A 146 7.33 -8.61 11.50
CA PRO A 146 6.51 -7.47 11.11
C PRO A 146 5.83 -7.71 9.77
N LYS A 147 4.60 -7.19 9.63
CA LYS A 147 3.88 -7.19 8.35
C LYS A 147 4.45 -6.15 7.40
N THR A 148 4.40 -6.43 6.10
CA THR A 148 5.03 -5.64 5.03
C THR A 148 4.14 -4.54 4.45
N ASP A 149 3.16 -4.03 5.20
CA ASP A 149 2.28 -2.96 4.73
C ASP A 149 2.98 -1.61 4.75
N GLU A 150 3.22 -1.05 3.57
CA GLU A 150 3.72 0.33 3.43
C GLU A 150 2.58 1.34 3.44
N LEU A 151 2.80 2.50 4.06
CA LEU A 151 1.90 3.64 3.98
C LEU A 151 1.99 4.31 2.61
N ARG A 152 0.91 4.94 2.15
CA ARG A 152 0.94 5.72 0.92
C ARG A 152 1.55 7.08 1.17
N ILE A 153 2.43 7.52 0.28
CA ILE A 153 3.09 8.82 0.38
C ILE A 153 2.09 9.98 0.53
N GLN A 154 0.93 9.89 -0.12
CA GLN A 154 -0.10 10.94 -0.01
C GLN A 154 -0.72 11.02 1.39
N SER A 155 -0.71 9.92 2.17
CA SER A 155 -1.23 9.90 3.54
C SER A 155 -0.22 10.44 4.56
N ILE A 156 1.06 10.44 4.20
CA ILE A 156 2.19 10.85 5.06
C ILE A 156 3.19 11.71 4.27
N PRO A 157 2.79 12.83 3.63
CA PRO A 157 3.67 13.60 2.74
C PRO A 157 4.92 14.13 3.43
N HIS A 158 4.87 14.32 4.75
CA HIS A 158 5.99 14.75 5.57
C HIS A 158 7.13 13.71 5.69
N ILE A 159 6.93 12.47 5.22
CA ILE A 159 8.01 11.47 5.13
C ILE A 159 9.17 11.95 4.25
N LEU A 160 8.90 12.82 3.28
CA LEU A 160 9.96 13.40 2.44
C LEU A 160 10.99 14.17 3.28
N ASN A 161 10.56 14.81 4.39
CA ASN A 161 11.47 15.48 5.31
C ASN A 161 12.39 14.48 6.04
N LEU A 162 11.94 13.23 6.24
CA LEU A 162 12.75 12.18 6.85
C LEU A 162 13.75 11.56 5.87
N PHE A 163 13.51 11.71 4.57
CA PHE A 163 14.43 11.31 3.52
C PHE A 163 15.45 12.39 3.18
N GLU A 164 15.16 13.65 3.46
CA GLU A 164 16.02 14.78 3.07
C GLU A 164 17.46 14.59 3.57
N GLY A 165 18.44 14.71 2.66
CA GLY A 165 19.87 14.51 2.94
C GLY A 165 20.30 13.06 3.17
N GLN A 166 19.40 12.07 3.01
CA GLN A 166 19.70 10.66 3.21
C GLN A 166 19.89 9.93 1.86
N GLY A 167 20.62 8.82 1.89
CA GLY A 167 20.58 7.85 0.79
C GLY A 167 19.21 7.18 0.73
N VAL A 168 18.51 7.29 -0.39
CA VAL A 168 17.17 6.75 -0.61
C VAL A 168 17.13 5.91 -1.87
N ILE A 169 16.38 4.83 -1.82
CA ILE A 169 16.11 3.96 -2.97
C ILE A 169 14.61 3.86 -3.26
N ALA A 170 14.26 3.96 -4.53
CA ALA A 170 12.94 3.62 -5.05
C ALA A 170 13.00 2.29 -5.79
N THR A 171 12.23 1.32 -5.34
CA THR A 171 12.15 -0.02 -5.94
C THR A 171 10.82 -0.25 -6.63
N LEU A 172 10.80 -1.15 -7.62
CA LEU A 172 9.60 -1.53 -8.34
C LEU A 172 8.62 -2.23 -7.40
N LYS A 173 7.38 -1.74 -7.34
CA LYS A 173 6.32 -2.44 -6.63
C LYS A 173 5.69 -3.51 -7.51
N HIS A 174 5.82 -4.77 -7.08
CA HIS A 174 5.26 -5.92 -7.77
C HIS A 174 3.76 -6.08 -7.49
N ASP A 175 2.97 -6.32 -8.53
CA ASP A 175 1.53 -6.64 -8.46
C ASP A 175 1.37 -8.17 -8.33
N GLY A 176 1.36 -8.65 -7.11
CA GLY A 176 1.38 -10.08 -6.81
C GLY A 176 0.63 -10.47 -5.55
N THR A 177 1.16 -11.44 -4.84
CA THR A 177 0.72 -11.84 -3.50
C THR A 177 1.90 -11.93 -2.56
N SER A 178 1.77 -11.30 -1.39
CA SER A 178 2.82 -11.28 -0.37
C SER A 178 3.16 -12.68 0.11
N ALA A 179 4.45 -12.97 0.22
CA ALA A 179 4.98 -14.23 0.74
C ALA A 179 6.15 -13.97 1.71
N THR A 180 6.19 -14.79 2.75
CA THR A 180 7.28 -14.77 3.74
C THR A 180 7.79 -16.19 3.93
N TYR A 181 9.10 -16.36 3.83
CA TYR A 181 9.79 -17.64 4.01
C TYR A 181 10.85 -17.54 5.11
N PHE A 182 10.89 -18.54 6.00
CA PHE A 182 11.93 -18.64 7.01
C PHE A 182 12.11 -20.10 7.44
N TYR A 183 13.31 -20.41 7.96
CA TYR A 183 13.58 -21.72 8.50
C TYR A 183 13.24 -21.80 9.99
N ASP A 184 12.55 -22.87 10.35
CA ASP A 184 12.26 -23.24 11.74
C ASP A 184 13.20 -24.37 12.16
N VAL A 185 14.14 -24.04 13.03
CA VAL A 185 15.14 -24.98 13.52
C VAL A 185 14.52 -26.10 14.37
N GLU A 186 13.42 -25.80 15.10
CA GLU A 186 12.79 -26.77 16.00
C GLU A 186 12.09 -27.89 15.22
N THR A 187 11.47 -27.53 14.09
CA THR A 187 10.73 -28.49 13.25
C THR A 187 11.51 -28.94 12.02
N ASP A 188 12.77 -28.47 11.83
CA ASP A 188 13.61 -28.70 10.64
C ASP A 188 12.85 -28.47 9.32
N SER A 189 12.07 -27.39 9.26
CA SER A 189 11.21 -27.12 8.10
C SER A 189 11.22 -25.67 7.67
N ILE A 190 10.89 -25.43 6.38
CA ILE A 190 10.64 -24.10 5.88
C ILE A 190 9.20 -23.70 6.20
N ARG A 191 9.07 -22.62 6.96
CA ARG A 191 7.79 -22.00 7.28
C ARG A 191 7.42 -21.01 6.19
N VAL A 192 6.15 -21.01 5.85
CA VAL A 192 5.63 -20.23 4.72
C VAL A 192 4.44 -19.42 5.18
N CYS A 193 4.47 -18.11 4.97
CA CYS A 193 3.35 -17.25 5.30
C CYS A 193 2.83 -16.52 4.07
N SER A 194 1.51 -16.40 4.00
CA SER A 194 0.83 -15.39 3.20
C SER A 194 0.80 -14.06 3.96
N ARG A 195 0.10 -13.06 3.45
CA ARG A 195 -0.04 -11.76 4.12
C ARG A 195 -0.57 -11.84 5.57
N ASN A 196 -1.52 -12.75 5.84
CA ASN A 196 -2.25 -12.78 7.11
C ASN A 196 -2.17 -14.11 7.84
N THR A 197 -1.71 -15.16 7.19
CA THR A 197 -1.71 -16.51 7.74
C THR A 197 -0.40 -17.24 7.45
N GLU A 198 -0.02 -18.06 8.41
CA GLU A 198 1.04 -19.02 8.24
C GLU A 198 0.46 -20.36 7.78
N LYS A 199 1.16 -21.03 6.88
CA LYS A 199 0.86 -22.38 6.42
C LYS A 199 1.68 -23.37 7.19
N MET A 200 1.04 -24.42 7.69
CA MET A 200 1.69 -25.41 8.55
C MET A 200 2.59 -26.38 7.78
N GLU A 201 2.32 -26.58 6.50
CA GLU A 201 3.04 -27.55 5.66
C GLU A 201 3.22 -26.98 4.24
N LYS A 202 4.28 -27.46 3.56
CA LYS A 202 4.44 -27.25 2.12
C LYS A 202 3.26 -27.94 1.41
N ASP A 203 2.44 -27.16 0.77
CA ASP A 203 1.26 -27.62 0.04
C ASP A 203 1.37 -27.30 -1.47
N ASP A 204 0.41 -27.78 -2.25
CA ASP A 204 0.31 -27.50 -3.69
C ASP A 204 -0.10 -26.06 -4.01
N SER A 205 -0.12 -25.18 -3.02
CA SER A 205 -0.39 -23.76 -3.24
C SER A 205 0.74 -23.08 -4.01
N VAL A 206 0.48 -21.88 -4.51
CA VAL A 206 1.50 -21.07 -5.18
C VAL A 206 2.75 -20.84 -4.34
N TYR A 207 2.62 -20.85 -3.01
CA TYR A 207 3.71 -20.68 -2.06
C TYR A 207 4.65 -21.90 -2.00
N GLY A 208 4.08 -23.12 -2.00
CA GLY A 208 4.82 -24.36 -2.06
C GLY A 208 5.43 -24.61 -3.44
N GLN A 209 4.67 -24.35 -4.51
CA GLN A 209 5.17 -24.45 -5.88
C GLN A 209 6.39 -23.55 -6.15
N VAL A 210 6.43 -22.37 -5.54
CA VAL A 210 7.59 -21.46 -5.65
C VAL A 210 8.85 -22.10 -5.07
N LEU A 211 8.77 -22.81 -3.95
CA LEU A 211 9.95 -23.51 -3.38
C LEU A 211 10.49 -24.61 -4.30
N ASP A 212 9.61 -25.25 -5.10
CA ASP A 212 10.05 -26.23 -6.10
C ASP A 212 10.69 -25.58 -7.33
N LEU A 213 10.21 -24.39 -7.71
CA LEU A 213 10.74 -23.63 -8.84
C LEU A 213 12.00 -22.83 -8.51
N GLN A 214 12.17 -22.46 -7.24
CA GLN A 214 13.25 -21.61 -6.73
C GLN A 214 13.87 -22.23 -5.46
N PRO A 215 14.60 -23.37 -5.60
CA PRO A 215 15.19 -24.07 -4.45
C PRO A 215 16.22 -23.25 -3.68
N GLU A 216 16.75 -22.18 -4.30
CA GLU A 216 17.64 -21.20 -3.64
C GLU A 216 16.98 -20.52 -2.44
N ILE A 217 15.65 -20.41 -2.39
CA ILE A 217 14.92 -19.82 -1.25
C ILE A 217 15.07 -20.71 -0.02
N GLU A 218 14.83 -22.03 -0.17
CA GLU A 218 15.01 -22.98 0.93
C GLU A 218 16.46 -23.04 1.37
N ALA A 219 17.39 -23.13 0.41
CA ALA A 219 18.82 -23.16 0.70
C ALA A 219 19.28 -21.94 1.50
N TYR A 220 18.79 -20.75 1.10
CA TYR A 220 19.06 -19.50 1.79
C TYR A 220 18.55 -19.52 3.23
N CYS A 221 17.26 -19.84 3.43
CA CYS A 221 16.65 -19.85 4.75
C CYS A 221 17.32 -20.85 5.70
N ARG A 222 17.75 -22.01 5.21
CA ARG A 222 18.48 -23.02 6.01
C ARG A 222 19.90 -22.55 6.38
N GLN A 223 20.56 -21.82 5.48
CA GLN A 223 21.90 -21.29 5.73
C GLN A 223 21.90 -20.13 6.72
N PHE A 224 20.83 -19.33 6.72
CA PHE A 224 20.66 -18.16 7.59
C PHE A 224 19.40 -18.29 8.45
N PRO A 225 19.42 -19.12 9.51
CA PRO A 225 18.24 -19.43 10.31
C PRO A 225 17.58 -18.22 10.97
N SER A 226 18.33 -17.16 11.27
CA SER A 226 17.76 -15.92 11.83
C SER A 226 17.05 -15.06 10.80
N TYR A 227 17.34 -15.24 9.51
CA TYR A 227 16.79 -14.39 8.46
C TYR A 227 15.42 -14.87 7.96
N VAL A 228 14.55 -13.90 7.77
CA VAL A 228 13.21 -14.07 7.20
C VAL A 228 13.17 -13.34 5.87
N LEU A 229 12.94 -14.05 4.78
CA LEU A 229 12.73 -13.45 3.46
C LEU A 229 11.28 -12.99 3.34
N GLN A 230 11.08 -11.73 3.05
CA GLN A 230 9.78 -11.16 2.71
C GLN A 230 9.78 -10.66 1.27
N GLY A 231 8.77 -11.01 0.52
CA GLY A 231 8.72 -10.70 -0.91
C GLY A 231 7.33 -10.84 -1.50
N GLU A 232 7.30 -10.84 -2.82
CA GLU A 232 6.08 -10.94 -3.61
C GLU A 232 6.16 -12.13 -4.56
N ILE A 233 5.12 -12.96 -4.62
CA ILE A 233 4.96 -13.97 -5.66
C ILE A 233 4.15 -13.37 -6.79
N THR A 234 4.67 -13.46 -7.99
CA THR A 234 4.04 -13.01 -9.24
C THR A 234 3.98 -14.16 -10.25
N GLY A 235 3.04 -14.12 -11.19
CA GLY A 235 2.95 -15.13 -12.24
C GLY A 235 1.53 -15.55 -12.59
N PRO A 236 1.39 -16.63 -13.38
CA PRO A 236 0.09 -17.13 -13.83
C PRO A 236 -0.81 -17.48 -12.62
N GLY A 237 -2.07 -17.03 -12.66
CA GLY A 237 -3.04 -17.25 -11.57
C GLY A 237 -2.92 -16.30 -10.39
N ILE A 238 -1.93 -15.41 -10.37
CA ILE A 238 -1.77 -14.37 -9.35
C ILE A 238 -2.26 -13.05 -9.92
N GLN A 239 -3.22 -12.41 -9.24
CA GLN A 239 -3.84 -11.16 -9.69
C GLN A 239 -4.19 -11.26 -11.20
N LYS A 240 -3.88 -10.24 -11.99
CA LYS A 240 -4.05 -10.24 -13.45
C LYS A 240 -2.75 -10.58 -14.20
N ASN A 241 -1.73 -11.05 -13.47
CA ASN A 241 -0.38 -11.28 -14.01
C ASN A 241 0.14 -10.10 -14.86
N ARG A 242 -0.02 -8.89 -14.39
CA ARG A 242 0.35 -7.67 -15.12
C ARG A 242 1.84 -7.61 -15.47
N MET A 243 2.69 -8.28 -14.68
CA MET A 243 4.11 -8.41 -14.94
C MET A 243 4.44 -9.35 -16.12
N GLY A 244 3.44 -10.06 -16.70
CA GLY A 244 3.62 -10.94 -17.85
C GLY A 244 4.53 -12.14 -17.59
N ARG A 245 4.65 -12.59 -16.35
CA ARG A 245 5.49 -13.74 -15.98
C ARG A 245 4.94 -15.04 -16.59
N LYS A 246 5.82 -15.86 -17.13
CA LYS A 246 5.45 -17.16 -17.75
C LYS A 246 5.29 -18.27 -16.72
N GLN A 247 5.90 -18.14 -15.55
CA GLN A 247 5.83 -19.05 -14.42
C GLN A 247 5.78 -18.26 -13.11
N LEU A 248 5.41 -18.94 -12.01
CA LEU A 248 5.45 -18.35 -10.67
C LEU A 248 6.89 -17.97 -10.32
N ARG A 249 7.04 -16.81 -9.69
CA ARG A 249 8.33 -16.30 -9.22
C ARG A 249 8.15 -15.52 -7.94
N PHE A 250 8.90 -15.88 -6.93
CA PHE A 250 9.12 -15.06 -5.75
C PHE A 250 10.25 -14.07 -6.02
N THR A 251 10.07 -12.85 -5.54
CA THR A 251 11.09 -11.80 -5.56
C THR A 251 11.10 -11.17 -4.18
N ALA A 252 12.22 -11.24 -3.48
CA ALA A 252 12.39 -10.65 -2.16
C ALA A 252 12.46 -9.13 -2.26
N PHE A 253 12.00 -8.44 -1.22
CA PHE A 253 12.14 -6.99 -1.07
C PHE A 253 12.62 -6.60 0.34
N ASN A 254 12.60 -7.52 1.31
CA ASN A 254 13.14 -7.35 2.65
C ASN A 254 13.81 -8.65 3.12
N ILE A 255 14.82 -8.48 3.96
CA ILE A 255 15.30 -9.47 4.91
C ILE A 255 15.04 -8.91 6.31
N PHE A 256 14.32 -9.67 7.14
CA PHE A 256 14.13 -9.35 8.56
C PHE A 256 15.00 -10.29 9.40
N ASP A 257 15.83 -9.75 10.27
CA ASP A 257 16.69 -10.51 11.16
C ASP A 257 16.01 -10.69 12.52
N ARG A 258 15.70 -11.94 12.87
CA ARG A 258 15.03 -12.30 14.13
C ARG A 258 15.90 -12.11 15.36
N ASP A 259 17.23 -12.19 15.21
CA ASP A 259 18.16 -12.08 16.32
C ASP A 259 18.22 -10.64 16.88
N ILE A 260 18.12 -9.66 15.99
CA ILE A 260 18.11 -8.24 16.38
C ILE A 260 16.72 -7.62 16.33
N ALA A 261 15.72 -8.37 15.84
CA ALA A 261 14.33 -7.93 15.64
C ALA A 261 14.22 -6.66 14.78
N ASP A 262 15.01 -6.59 13.71
CA ASP A 262 15.07 -5.44 12.80
C ASP A 262 15.29 -5.86 11.35
N TYR A 263 15.07 -4.94 10.42
CA TYR A 263 15.32 -5.19 9.01
C TYR A 263 16.79 -4.98 8.64
N VAL A 264 17.29 -5.84 7.77
CA VAL A 264 18.57 -5.62 7.10
C VAL A 264 18.40 -4.44 6.13
N PRO A 265 19.25 -3.39 6.19
CA PRO A 265 19.17 -2.26 5.28
C PRO A 265 19.18 -2.68 3.81
N HIS A 266 18.48 -1.93 2.95
CA HIS A 266 18.24 -2.32 1.55
C HIS A 266 19.53 -2.66 0.79
N ALA A 267 20.56 -1.82 0.87
CA ALA A 267 21.82 -2.04 0.17
C ALA A 267 22.49 -3.37 0.54
N PHE A 268 22.41 -3.76 1.82
CA PHE A 268 22.98 -5.04 2.28
C PHE A 268 22.08 -6.22 1.92
N ALA A 269 20.74 -6.05 2.02
CA ALA A 269 19.77 -7.09 1.68
C ALA A 269 19.83 -7.44 0.18
N SER A 270 19.96 -6.46 -0.69
CA SER A 270 20.09 -6.60 -2.14
C SER A 270 21.33 -7.43 -2.49
N VAL A 271 22.52 -7.01 -2.02
CA VAL A 271 23.79 -7.71 -2.25
C VAL A 271 23.76 -9.12 -1.66
N HIS A 272 23.19 -9.28 -0.46
CA HIS A 272 23.11 -10.58 0.21
C HIS A 272 22.21 -11.56 -0.58
N CYS A 273 21.06 -11.11 -1.05
CA CYS A 273 20.19 -11.93 -1.91
C CYS A 273 20.90 -12.30 -3.23
N GLU A 274 21.59 -11.37 -3.88
CA GLU A 274 22.33 -11.61 -5.12
C GLU A 274 23.40 -12.69 -4.95
N LEU A 275 24.20 -12.60 -3.89
CA LEU A 275 25.26 -13.58 -3.57
C LEU A 275 24.74 -15.01 -3.44
N TYR A 276 23.51 -15.19 -3.00
CA TYR A 276 22.88 -16.50 -2.80
C TYR A 276 21.84 -16.85 -3.86
N GLY A 277 21.75 -16.06 -4.93
CA GLY A 277 20.87 -16.29 -6.07
C GLY A 277 19.38 -16.05 -5.82
N VAL A 278 19.01 -15.48 -4.65
CA VAL A 278 17.62 -15.12 -4.35
C VAL A 278 17.24 -13.87 -5.13
N PRO A 279 16.21 -13.93 -5.99
CA PRO A 279 15.77 -12.73 -6.70
C PRO A 279 15.38 -11.60 -5.74
N PHE A 280 15.86 -10.40 -6.01
CA PHE A 280 15.52 -9.19 -5.25
C PHE A 280 14.82 -8.16 -6.14
N VAL A 281 14.03 -7.25 -5.56
CA VAL A 281 13.25 -6.25 -6.31
C VAL A 281 14.14 -5.34 -7.13
N GLU A 282 13.65 -4.99 -8.31
CA GLU A 282 14.33 -4.10 -9.25
C GLU A 282 14.36 -2.67 -8.70
N GLU A 283 15.51 -2.03 -8.81
CA GLU A 283 15.71 -0.62 -8.49
C GLU A 283 15.22 0.27 -9.64
N ILE A 284 14.54 1.35 -9.31
CA ILE A 284 13.98 2.32 -10.25
C ILE A 284 14.76 3.61 -10.25
N GLU A 285 15.10 4.09 -9.06
CA GLU A 285 15.86 5.32 -8.85
C GLU A 285 16.61 5.23 -7.54
N GLU A 286 17.81 5.80 -7.47
CA GLU A 286 18.64 5.89 -6.29
C GLU A 286 19.12 7.33 -6.12
N TRP A 287 19.04 7.84 -4.91
CA TRP A 287 19.57 9.12 -4.49
C TRP A 287 20.65 8.89 -3.44
N ASP A 288 21.88 9.27 -3.73
CA ASP A 288 22.95 9.33 -2.73
C ASP A 288 22.61 10.34 -1.62
N GLU A 289 22.00 11.46 -2.02
CA GLU A 289 21.50 12.53 -1.16
C GLU A 289 20.11 12.97 -1.68
N PHE A 290 19.07 12.49 -1.03
CA PHE A 290 17.68 12.79 -1.42
C PHE A 290 17.37 14.26 -1.14
N SER A 291 16.98 15.02 -2.17
CA SER A 291 16.62 16.44 -2.01
C SER A 291 15.73 16.96 -3.13
N GLY A 292 14.95 17.99 -2.79
CA GLY A 292 14.14 18.73 -3.77
C GLY A 292 12.94 17.98 -4.34
N GLU A 293 12.65 16.77 -3.86
CA GLU A 293 11.54 15.97 -4.33
C GLU A 293 10.22 16.39 -3.66
N THR A 294 9.14 16.25 -4.41
CA THR A 294 7.77 16.49 -3.96
C THR A 294 6.93 15.23 -4.09
N VAL A 295 5.79 15.18 -3.41
CA VAL A 295 4.84 14.05 -3.59
C VAL A 295 4.45 13.90 -5.06
N GLU A 296 4.30 15.00 -5.79
CA GLU A 296 3.95 14.98 -7.21
C GLU A 296 5.07 14.37 -8.07
N SER A 297 6.34 14.76 -7.85
CA SER A 297 7.48 14.19 -8.57
C SER A 297 7.64 12.70 -8.30
N ILE A 298 7.47 12.27 -7.06
CA ILE A 298 7.51 10.85 -6.69
C ILE A 298 6.33 10.05 -7.30
N LEU A 299 5.12 10.62 -7.33
CA LEU A 299 3.99 9.99 -8.00
C LEU A 299 4.21 9.89 -9.52
N LYS A 300 4.85 10.89 -10.13
CA LYS A 300 5.25 10.83 -11.53
C LYS A 300 6.33 9.78 -11.77
N LEU A 301 7.32 9.66 -10.88
CA LEU A 301 8.30 8.58 -10.92
C LEU A 301 7.64 7.20 -10.79
N ALA A 302 6.54 7.08 -10.06
CA ALA A 302 5.78 5.83 -9.93
C ALA A 302 5.05 5.41 -11.23
N GLU A 303 4.84 6.33 -12.19
CA GLU A 303 4.23 6.01 -13.48
C GLU A 303 5.16 5.16 -14.34
N GLY A 304 4.58 4.43 -15.27
CA GLY A 304 5.30 3.62 -16.24
C GLY A 304 4.73 2.20 -16.36
N LYS A 305 5.34 1.41 -17.22
CA LYS A 305 4.91 0.04 -17.51
C LYS A 305 5.87 -0.96 -16.87
N TYR A 306 5.38 -2.17 -16.63
CA TYR A 306 6.27 -3.28 -16.30
C TYR A 306 7.17 -3.63 -17.50
N PRO A 307 8.46 -3.92 -17.29
CA PRO A 307 9.40 -4.25 -18.34
C PRO A 307 8.89 -5.38 -19.25
N GLY A 308 8.93 -5.15 -20.56
CA GLY A 308 8.49 -6.13 -21.56
C GLY A 308 6.97 -6.33 -21.68
N THR A 309 6.17 -5.46 -21.08
CA THR A 309 4.70 -5.49 -21.15
C THR A 309 4.11 -4.14 -21.54
N GLU A 310 2.82 -4.14 -21.92
CA GLU A 310 2.03 -2.92 -22.09
C GLU A 310 1.25 -2.53 -20.83
N ASN A 311 1.39 -3.29 -19.75
CA ASN A 311 0.65 -3.08 -18.51
C ASN A 311 1.28 -2.00 -17.65
N GLU A 312 0.46 -1.10 -17.13
CA GLU A 312 0.88 -0.12 -16.14
C GLU A 312 1.42 -0.83 -14.89
N ARG A 313 2.62 -0.42 -14.43
CA ARG A 313 3.17 -0.92 -13.17
C ARG A 313 2.38 -0.41 -11.99
N GLU A 314 2.34 -1.17 -10.91
CA GLU A 314 1.59 -0.80 -9.69
C GLU A 314 2.14 0.49 -9.07
N GLY A 315 3.45 0.69 -9.11
CA GLY A 315 4.12 1.85 -8.54
C GLY A 315 5.53 1.54 -8.07
N ILE A 316 5.95 2.26 -7.05
CA ILE A 316 7.26 2.14 -6.41
C ILE A 316 7.13 2.13 -4.89
N VAL A 317 8.19 1.63 -4.22
CA VAL A 317 8.39 1.74 -2.78
C VAL A 317 9.68 2.50 -2.52
N LEU A 318 9.61 3.56 -1.72
CA LEU A 318 10.78 4.33 -1.28
C LEU A 318 11.17 3.91 0.12
N ARG A 319 12.47 3.83 0.38
CA ARG A 319 13.06 3.54 1.69
C ARG A 319 14.47 4.09 1.82
N LEU A 320 14.98 4.16 3.05
CA LEU A 320 16.39 4.47 3.28
C LEU A 320 17.26 3.36 2.70
N LEU A 321 18.41 3.72 2.10
CA LEU A 321 19.29 2.80 1.39
C LEU A 321 20.21 2.03 2.35
N PHE A 322 20.84 2.75 3.30
CA PHE A 322 21.90 2.20 4.16
C PHE A 322 21.49 1.94 5.59
N GLU A 323 20.26 2.30 5.98
CA GLU A 323 19.73 2.06 7.31
C GLU A 323 18.26 1.62 7.24
N ASP A 324 17.78 0.94 8.28
CA ASP A 324 16.36 0.82 8.57
C ASP A 324 16.06 1.63 9.83
N LYS A 325 14.99 2.40 9.79
CA LYS A 325 14.69 3.34 10.86
C LYS A 325 13.20 3.41 11.11
N PHE A 326 12.83 3.27 12.37
CA PHE A 326 11.46 3.54 12.82
C PHE A 326 11.31 5.02 13.14
N SER A 327 10.24 5.65 12.69
CA SER A 327 9.89 7.03 13.05
C SER A 327 8.60 7.05 13.85
N TYR A 328 8.66 7.64 15.05
CA TYR A 328 7.48 7.86 15.89
C TYR A 328 6.52 8.88 15.30
N GLU A 329 7.01 9.78 14.44
CA GLU A 329 6.21 10.80 13.76
C GLU A 329 5.19 10.17 12.82
N ILE A 330 5.62 9.20 12.01
CA ILE A 330 4.73 8.46 11.09
C ILE A 330 4.21 7.16 11.72
N GLY A 331 4.74 6.77 12.88
CA GLY A 331 4.36 5.54 13.60
C GLY A 331 4.68 4.25 12.85
N SER A 332 5.69 4.30 11.96
CA SER A 332 6.12 3.17 11.15
C SER A 332 7.60 3.29 10.78
N ARG A 333 8.09 2.29 10.07
CA ARG A 333 9.37 2.32 9.36
C ARG A 333 9.42 3.51 8.40
N VAL A 334 10.59 4.13 8.23
CA VAL A 334 10.82 5.24 7.27
C VAL A 334 10.83 4.64 5.86
N SER A 335 9.65 4.30 5.40
CA SER A 335 9.38 3.81 4.06
C SER A 335 7.95 4.14 3.65
N CYS A 336 7.72 4.30 2.36
CA CYS A 336 6.38 4.55 1.82
C CYS A 336 6.23 3.98 0.42
N LYS A 337 4.97 3.82 -0.01
CA LYS A 337 4.65 3.48 -1.40
C LYS A 337 4.04 4.66 -2.13
N ALA A 338 4.42 4.81 -3.38
CA ALA A 338 3.76 5.67 -4.36
C ALA A 338 3.11 4.79 -5.43
N ILE A 339 1.80 4.85 -5.52
CA ILE A 339 1.03 4.02 -6.46
C ILE A 339 0.75 4.81 -7.73
N ASN A 340 1.01 4.19 -8.87
CA ASN A 340 0.75 4.76 -10.19
C ASN A 340 -0.74 5.04 -10.38
N ASN A 341 -1.08 6.29 -10.67
CA ASN A 341 -2.47 6.71 -10.86
C ASN A 341 -3.15 5.99 -12.02
N ARG A 342 -2.44 5.71 -13.12
CA ARG A 342 -2.97 4.97 -14.26
C ARG A 342 -3.27 3.50 -13.93
N TYR A 343 -2.44 2.90 -13.07
CA TYR A 343 -2.71 1.56 -12.54
C TYR A 343 -4.01 1.53 -11.74
N LEU A 344 -4.23 2.51 -10.84
CA LEU A 344 -5.48 2.64 -10.07
C LEU A 344 -6.70 2.85 -10.97
N GLU A 345 -6.59 3.72 -11.98
CA GLU A 345 -7.67 3.98 -12.96
C GLU A 345 -8.01 2.73 -13.80
N SER A 346 -7.03 1.86 -14.07
CA SER A 346 -7.22 0.61 -14.82
C SER A 346 -7.82 -0.54 -13.99
N GLY A 347 -8.26 -0.24 -12.77
CA GLY A 347 -8.80 -1.23 -11.84
C GLY A 347 -7.73 -2.12 -11.22
N GLY A 348 -6.59 -1.53 -10.91
CA GLY A 348 -5.46 -2.13 -10.20
C GLY A 348 -5.64 -2.14 -8.68
N GLU A 349 -6.84 -2.39 -8.15
CA GLU A 349 -7.10 -2.66 -6.72
C GLU A 349 -8.27 -3.61 -6.55
#